data_fc3475e1a372aa38933e4dbef29c3b0d
#
_entry.id   fc3475e1a372aa38933e4dbef29c3b0d
#
_cell.length_a   1.000
_cell.length_b   1.000
_cell.length_c   1.000
_cell.angle_alpha   90.00
_cell.angle_beta   90.00
_cell.angle_gamma   90.00
#
_symmetry.space_group_name_H-M   'P 1'
#
loop_
_entity.id
_entity.type
_entity.pdbx_description
1 polymer ?
#
loop_
_entity_poly.entity_id
_entity_poly.type
_entity_poly.pdbx_seq_one_letter_code
_entity_poly.pdbx_strand_id
1 'polypeptide(L)'
;MTTANTVNLANNPILDKRLLPVNIFATGAGHVNPSRANDPGLVYDTQFEDYLPYLCGLNYTNAQVSNLLQRRVDCKAVKSISEAQLNYPSFSVKLGTSAQTYTRTVTNVGVANSSYKVEIGPLPGVSMIVTPSTLNFSKLNQNLEYIVTFSIRANSSNSGGV
;
A
#
# COMPACT_ATOMS: atom_id res chain seq x y z
N MET A 1 4.68 5.53 -8.54
CA MET A 1 3.84 5.88 -7.36
C MET A 1 4.70 6.15 -6.13
N THR A 2 5.49 5.20 -5.66
CA THR A 2 6.31 5.30 -4.43
C THR A 2 7.35 6.43 -4.43
N THR A 3 7.72 6.94 -5.59
CA THR A 3 8.72 8.01 -5.78
C THR A 3 8.12 9.38 -6.06
N ALA A 4 6.79 9.48 -6.13
CA ALA A 4 6.11 10.74 -6.40
C ALA A 4 6.24 11.71 -5.21
N ASN A 5 6.18 13.01 -5.51
CA ASN A 5 6.18 14.05 -4.49
C ASN A 5 4.74 14.39 -4.09
N THR A 6 4.43 14.30 -2.81
CA THR A 6 3.11 14.65 -2.25
C THR A 6 2.93 16.14 -1.99
N VAL A 7 3.97 16.93 -2.27
CA VAL A 7 4.00 18.37 -2.14
C VAL A 7 4.46 19.00 -3.46
N ASN A 8 4.19 20.29 -3.64
CA ASN A 8 4.66 21.07 -4.78
C ASN A 8 6.14 21.50 -4.61
N LEU A 9 6.71 22.18 -5.60
CA LEU A 9 8.11 22.62 -5.58
C LEU A 9 8.45 23.62 -4.45
N ALA A 10 7.45 24.29 -3.87
CA ALA A 10 7.61 25.17 -2.72
C ALA A 10 7.39 24.44 -1.37
N ASN A 11 7.34 23.11 -1.39
CA ASN A 11 7.09 22.25 -0.24
C ASN A 11 5.72 22.48 0.45
N ASN A 12 4.74 23.00 -0.30
CA ASN A 12 3.36 23.18 0.13
C ASN A 12 2.46 22.07 -0.42
N PRO A 13 1.26 21.84 0.15
CA PRO A 13 0.28 20.93 -0.41
C PRO A 13 -0.01 21.19 -1.88
N ILE A 14 -0.31 20.15 -2.63
CA ILE A 14 -0.78 20.26 -4.02
C ILE A 14 -2.12 21.00 -4.02
N LEU A 15 -2.27 21.99 -4.89
CA LEU A 15 -3.44 22.85 -4.96
C LEU A 15 -4.33 22.50 -6.17
N ASP A 16 -5.62 22.72 -6.02
CA ASP A 16 -6.59 22.65 -7.12
C ASP A 16 -6.60 23.97 -7.95
N LYS A 17 -7.47 24.02 -8.96
CA LYS A 17 -7.65 25.22 -9.81
C LYS A 17 -8.11 26.47 -9.06
N ARG A 18 -8.57 26.33 -7.82
CA ARG A 18 -9.01 27.43 -6.94
C ARG A 18 -7.92 27.82 -5.95
N LEU A 19 -6.72 27.27 -6.07
CA LEU A 19 -5.59 27.43 -5.17
C LEU A 19 -5.86 26.93 -3.74
N LEU A 20 -6.77 25.97 -3.58
CA LEU A 20 -7.03 25.31 -2.31
C LEU A 20 -6.34 23.93 -2.28
N PRO A 21 -5.86 23.47 -1.10
CA PRO A 21 -5.30 22.15 -0.97
C PRO A 21 -6.28 21.07 -1.45
N VAL A 22 -5.81 20.19 -2.33
CA VAL A 22 -6.63 19.07 -2.83
C VAL A 22 -6.76 17.98 -1.77
N ASN A 23 -7.87 17.24 -1.84
CA ASN A 23 -8.05 16.06 -1.00
C ASN A 23 -7.15 14.90 -1.47
N ILE A 24 -7.04 13.86 -0.64
CA ILE A 24 -6.16 12.70 -0.90
C ILE A 24 -6.50 11.98 -2.21
N PHE A 25 -7.77 11.93 -2.62
CA PHE A 25 -8.18 11.28 -3.87
C PHE A 25 -7.72 12.06 -5.10
N ALA A 26 -7.74 13.39 -5.04
CA ALA A 26 -7.24 14.25 -6.11
C ALA A 26 -5.70 14.34 -6.10
N THR A 27 -5.07 14.28 -4.94
CA THR A 27 -3.60 14.18 -4.83
C THR A 27 -3.10 12.85 -5.40
N GLY A 28 -3.83 11.75 -5.15
CA GLY A 28 -3.38 10.41 -5.54
C GLY A 28 -2.00 10.10 -4.97
N ALA A 29 -1.07 9.63 -5.81
CA ALA A 29 0.32 9.39 -5.43
C ALA A 29 1.17 10.67 -5.41
N GLY A 30 0.66 11.79 -5.95
CA GLY A 30 1.38 13.07 -6.06
C GLY A 30 1.98 13.35 -7.44
N HIS A 31 2.86 14.33 -7.52
CA HIS A 31 3.57 14.70 -8.73
C HIS A 31 4.65 13.70 -9.10
N VAL A 32 4.74 13.36 -10.39
CA VAL A 32 5.81 12.50 -10.91
C VAL A 32 7.18 13.14 -10.64
N ASN A 33 8.09 12.34 -10.10
CA ASN A 33 9.48 12.73 -9.88
C ASN A 33 10.41 11.80 -10.67
N PRO A 34 10.83 12.18 -11.88
CA PRO A 34 11.64 11.33 -12.75
C PRO A 34 13.01 10.97 -12.14
N SER A 35 13.62 11.89 -11.42
CA SER A 35 14.93 11.66 -10.79
C SER A 35 14.86 10.56 -9.74
N ARG A 36 13.81 10.55 -8.90
CA ARG A 36 13.59 9.50 -7.90
C ARG A 36 13.08 8.20 -8.54
N ALA A 37 12.37 8.28 -9.67
CA ALA A 37 11.86 7.11 -10.37
C ALA A 37 12.97 6.30 -11.05
N ASN A 38 14.11 6.92 -11.36
CA ASN A 38 15.28 6.24 -11.94
C ASN A 38 15.96 5.28 -10.94
N ASP A 39 15.92 5.62 -9.64
CA ASP A 39 16.44 4.76 -8.56
C ASP A 39 15.43 4.75 -7.39
N PRO A 40 14.39 3.91 -7.47
CA PRO A 40 13.35 3.86 -6.44
C PRO A 40 13.78 3.11 -5.18
N GLY A 41 14.90 2.38 -5.21
CA GLY A 41 15.39 1.54 -4.13
C GLY A 41 14.53 0.29 -3.91
N LEU A 42 13.25 0.45 -3.60
CA LEU A 42 12.28 -0.64 -3.43
C LEU A 42 11.13 -0.52 -4.42
N VAL A 43 10.68 -1.66 -4.95
CA VAL A 43 9.48 -1.75 -5.79
C VAL A 43 8.51 -2.81 -5.27
N TYR A 44 7.23 -2.60 -5.53
CA TYR A 44 6.20 -3.61 -5.37
C TYR A 44 6.07 -4.33 -6.71
N ASP A 45 6.67 -5.51 -6.77
CA ASP A 45 6.68 -6.32 -7.98
C ASP A 45 5.38 -7.12 -8.05
N THR A 46 4.42 -6.61 -8.81
CA THR A 46 3.10 -7.24 -9.00
C THR A 46 3.03 -7.80 -10.40
N GLN A 47 2.88 -9.11 -10.50
CA GLN A 47 2.75 -9.83 -11.75
C GLN A 47 1.29 -9.92 -12.19
N PHE A 48 1.07 -10.23 -13.46
CA PHE A 48 -0.27 -10.44 -14.02
C PHE A 48 -1.07 -11.52 -13.23
N GLU A 49 -0.38 -12.55 -12.77
CA GLU A 49 -0.98 -13.67 -12.02
C GLU A 49 -1.50 -13.25 -10.64
N ASP A 50 -0.95 -12.21 -10.03
CA ASP A 50 -1.36 -11.72 -8.71
C ASP A 50 -2.74 -11.08 -8.74
N TYR A 51 -3.21 -10.65 -9.91
CA TYR A 51 -4.56 -10.12 -10.08
C TYR A 51 -5.63 -11.20 -10.11
N LEU A 52 -5.31 -12.45 -10.38
CA LEU A 52 -6.28 -13.54 -10.42
C LEU A 52 -6.97 -13.76 -9.05
N PRO A 53 -6.25 -14.00 -7.95
CA PRO A 53 -6.86 -14.14 -6.63
C PRO A 53 -7.59 -12.85 -6.18
N TYR A 54 -7.11 -11.70 -6.58
CA TYR A 54 -7.74 -10.40 -6.33
C TYR A 54 -9.10 -10.29 -7.04
N LEU A 55 -9.18 -10.57 -8.34
CA LEU A 55 -10.42 -10.50 -9.11
C LEU A 55 -11.45 -11.52 -8.62
N CYS A 56 -11.01 -12.74 -8.28
CA CYS A 56 -11.88 -13.75 -7.67
C CYS A 56 -12.39 -13.30 -6.29
N GLY A 57 -11.58 -12.57 -5.52
CA GLY A 57 -11.95 -12.02 -4.22
C GLY A 57 -12.98 -10.88 -4.30
N LEU A 58 -13.03 -10.18 -5.43
CA LEU A 58 -14.03 -9.15 -5.73
C LEU A 58 -15.37 -9.72 -6.21
N ASN A 59 -15.56 -11.03 -6.16
CA ASN A 59 -16.76 -11.75 -6.61
C ASN A 59 -17.08 -11.61 -8.11
N TYR A 60 -16.08 -11.38 -8.96
CA TYR A 60 -16.27 -11.51 -10.40
C TYR A 60 -16.55 -12.97 -10.77
N THR A 61 -17.41 -13.19 -11.76
CA THR A 61 -17.72 -14.52 -12.27
C THR A 61 -16.54 -15.12 -13.05
N ASN A 62 -16.47 -16.46 -13.12
CA ASN A 62 -15.45 -17.16 -13.89
C ASN A 62 -15.37 -16.64 -15.35
N ALA A 63 -16.53 -16.34 -15.97
CA ALA A 63 -16.58 -15.81 -17.34
C ALA A 63 -15.94 -14.43 -17.44
N GLN A 64 -16.23 -13.53 -16.49
CA GLN A 64 -15.65 -12.19 -16.47
C GLN A 64 -14.14 -12.23 -16.27
N VAL A 65 -13.67 -13.03 -15.29
CA VAL A 65 -12.23 -13.18 -15.03
C VAL A 65 -11.53 -13.85 -16.20
N SER A 66 -12.14 -14.86 -16.81
CA SER A 66 -11.57 -15.53 -18.00
C SER A 66 -11.45 -14.59 -19.20
N ASN A 67 -12.43 -13.70 -19.40
CA ASN A 67 -12.38 -12.70 -20.47
C ASN A 67 -11.29 -11.65 -20.23
N LEU A 68 -11.10 -11.21 -18.98
CA LEU A 68 -10.03 -10.26 -18.61
C LEU A 68 -8.64 -10.87 -18.79
N LEU A 69 -8.47 -12.11 -18.34
CA LEU A 69 -7.17 -12.79 -18.36
C LEU A 69 -6.89 -13.57 -19.66
N GLN A 70 -7.84 -13.54 -20.61
CA GLN A 70 -7.75 -14.23 -21.91
C GLN A 70 -7.43 -15.73 -21.79
N ARG A 71 -7.88 -16.37 -20.70
CA ARG A 71 -7.71 -17.80 -20.40
C ARG A 71 -8.83 -18.33 -19.52
N ARG A 72 -9.01 -19.63 -19.53
CA ARG A 72 -10.02 -20.29 -18.70
C ARG A 72 -9.63 -20.19 -17.21
N VAL A 73 -10.55 -19.70 -16.39
CA VAL A 73 -10.37 -19.52 -14.94
C VAL A 73 -11.53 -20.17 -14.19
N ASP A 74 -11.20 -20.84 -13.09
CA ASP A 74 -12.16 -21.28 -12.07
C ASP A 74 -11.80 -20.64 -10.72
N CYS A 75 -12.54 -19.64 -10.31
CA CYS A 75 -12.33 -18.92 -9.03
C CYS A 75 -12.55 -19.82 -7.80
N LYS A 76 -13.25 -20.95 -7.94
CA LYS A 76 -13.39 -21.91 -6.83
C LYS A 76 -12.10 -22.66 -6.53
N ALA A 77 -11.23 -22.81 -7.54
CA ALA A 77 -9.92 -23.45 -7.40
C ALA A 77 -8.83 -22.47 -6.94
N VAL A 78 -9.13 -21.17 -6.90
CA VAL A 78 -8.18 -20.11 -6.52
C VAL A 78 -8.45 -19.66 -5.10
N LYS A 79 -7.40 -19.60 -4.28
CA LYS A 79 -7.47 -18.96 -2.96
C LYS A 79 -7.58 -17.45 -3.15
N SER A 80 -8.79 -16.91 -3.12
CA SER A 80 -9.06 -15.48 -3.26
C SER A 80 -8.47 -14.67 -2.12
N ILE A 81 -8.14 -13.41 -2.42
CA ILE A 81 -7.67 -12.41 -1.44
C ILE A 81 -8.65 -11.23 -1.38
N SER A 82 -8.68 -10.53 -0.25
CA SER A 82 -9.42 -9.27 -0.14
C SER A 82 -8.75 -8.16 -0.96
N GLU A 83 -9.51 -7.13 -1.31
CA GLU A 83 -9.01 -6.00 -2.11
C GLU A 83 -7.78 -5.31 -1.48
N ALA A 84 -7.76 -5.17 -0.16
CA ALA A 84 -6.65 -4.54 0.53
C ALA A 84 -5.39 -5.42 0.64
N GLN A 85 -5.47 -6.72 0.28
CA GLN A 85 -4.36 -7.66 0.35
C GLN A 85 -3.51 -7.69 -0.93
N LEU A 86 -3.99 -7.11 -2.05
CA LEU A 86 -3.17 -7.00 -3.26
C LEU A 86 -1.84 -6.32 -2.94
N ASN A 87 -0.73 -6.84 -3.47
CA ASN A 87 0.62 -6.30 -3.25
C ASN A 87 0.80 -4.94 -3.95
N TYR A 88 0.16 -3.91 -3.41
CA TYR A 88 0.11 -2.57 -3.95
C TYR A 88 0.64 -1.56 -2.92
N PRO A 89 1.30 -0.46 -3.31
CA PRO A 89 1.92 0.48 -2.37
C PRO A 89 0.94 1.30 -1.54
N SER A 90 -0.35 1.22 -1.80
CA SER A 90 -1.38 1.90 -1.03
C SER A 90 -2.29 0.90 -0.32
N PHE A 91 -2.98 1.39 0.72
CA PHE A 91 -3.98 0.64 1.45
C PHE A 91 -5.32 1.40 1.39
N SER A 92 -6.37 0.70 1.02
CA SER A 92 -7.75 1.16 1.17
C SER A 92 -8.43 0.23 2.17
N VAL A 93 -8.57 0.69 3.42
CA VAL A 93 -9.02 -0.13 4.53
C VAL A 93 -10.25 0.48 5.18
N LYS A 94 -11.34 -0.28 5.25
CA LYS A 94 -12.49 0.06 6.06
C LYS A 94 -12.28 -0.54 7.44
N LEU A 95 -11.89 0.31 8.41
CA LEU A 95 -11.65 -0.15 9.78
C LEU A 95 -12.96 -0.55 10.44
N GLY A 96 -12.94 -1.74 11.05
CA GLY A 96 -13.98 -2.27 11.93
C GLY A 96 -13.55 -2.25 13.39
N THR A 97 -14.26 -2.97 14.25
CA THR A 97 -13.94 -3.10 15.69
C THR A 97 -12.70 -3.95 15.95
N SER A 98 -12.31 -4.81 15.02
CA SER A 98 -11.13 -5.67 15.12
C SER A 98 -9.96 -5.09 14.32
N ALA A 99 -8.74 -5.37 14.77
CA ALA A 99 -7.54 -5.07 14.02
C ALA A 99 -7.51 -5.83 12.69
N GLN A 100 -7.00 -5.17 11.66
CA GLN A 100 -6.87 -5.74 10.31
C GLN A 100 -5.40 -5.76 9.91
N THR A 101 -4.95 -6.89 9.39
CA THR A 101 -3.54 -7.15 9.08
C THR A 101 -3.38 -7.48 7.60
N TYR A 102 -2.39 -6.85 6.98
CA TYR A 102 -2.06 -7.01 5.57
C TYR A 102 -0.57 -7.23 5.38
N THR A 103 -0.22 -8.13 4.46
CA THR A 103 1.17 -8.40 4.08
C THR A 103 1.51 -7.66 2.80
N ARG A 104 2.76 -7.22 2.70
CA ARG A 104 3.34 -6.64 1.49
C ARG A 104 4.71 -7.23 1.25
N THR A 105 5.00 -7.49 -0.01
CA THR A 105 6.32 -7.92 -0.48
C THR A 105 6.95 -6.79 -1.27
N VAL A 106 8.20 -6.49 -0.98
CA VAL A 106 8.99 -5.50 -1.71
C VAL A 106 10.28 -6.13 -2.23
N THR A 107 10.67 -5.70 -3.42
CA THR A 107 11.90 -6.15 -4.08
C THR A 107 12.93 -5.03 -4.03
N ASN A 108 14.14 -5.35 -3.58
CA ASN A 108 15.25 -4.41 -3.61
C ASN A 108 15.82 -4.30 -5.03
N VAL A 109 15.63 -3.16 -5.66
CA VAL A 109 16.21 -2.82 -6.98
C VAL A 109 17.30 -1.76 -6.87
N GLY A 110 17.60 -1.32 -5.65
CA GLY A 110 18.69 -0.41 -5.34
C GLY A 110 20.00 -1.14 -5.05
N VAL A 111 20.81 -0.59 -4.16
CA VAL A 111 22.10 -1.16 -3.80
C VAL A 111 21.94 -2.45 -2.99
N ALA A 112 22.73 -3.48 -3.29
CA ALA A 112 22.85 -4.63 -2.41
C ALA A 112 23.41 -4.21 -1.03
N ASN A 113 23.13 -4.99 0.02
CA ASN A 113 23.46 -4.67 1.41
C ASN A 113 22.86 -3.34 1.89
N SER A 114 21.59 -3.14 1.58
CA SER A 114 20.81 -1.96 1.98
C SER A 114 19.85 -2.26 3.13
N SER A 115 19.56 -1.24 3.93
CA SER A 115 18.63 -1.32 5.06
C SER A 115 17.59 -0.22 4.93
N TYR A 116 16.32 -0.59 5.04
CA TYR A 116 15.19 0.34 4.97
C TYR A 116 14.40 0.27 6.28
N LYS A 117 14.30 1.41 6.97
CA LYS A 117 13.54 1.55 8.21
C LYS A 117 12.17 2.16 7.92
N VAL A 118 11.12 1.62 8.54
CA VAL A 118 9.78 2.20 8.44
C VAL A 118 9.68 3.48 9.25
N GLU A 119 8.99 4.46 8.66
CA GLU A 119 8.57 5.67 9.32
C GLU A 119 7.06 5.79 9.21
N ILE A 120 6.37 5.98 10.34
CA ILE A 120 4.91 6.04 10.39
C ILE A 120 4.51 7.47 10.72
N GLY A 121 3.89 8.14 9.75
CA GLY A 121 3.29 9.46 9.97
C GLY A 121 2.06 9.37 10.89
N PRO A 122 1.67 10.48 11.54
CA PRO A 122 0.52 10.51 12.42
C PRO A 122 -0.79 10.25 11.64
N LEU A 123 -1.57 9.27 12.12
CA LEU A 123 -2.91 8.96 11.60
C LEU A 123 -3.93 9.21 12.72
N PRO A 124 -4.74 10.29 12.64
CA PRO A 124 -5.74 10.57 13.66
C PRO A 124 -6.73 9.42 13.84
N GLY A 125 -6.91 8.97 15.08
CA GLY A 125 -7.86 7.89 15.42
C GLY A 125 -7.44 6.48 15.00
N VAL A 126 -6.27 6.31 14.36
CA VAL A 126 -5.79 5.01 13.88
C VAL A 126 -4.45 4.68 14.55
N SER A 127 -4.32 3.45 14.99
CA SER A 127 -3.04 2.84 15.37
C SER A 127 -2.55 1.98 14.23
N MET A 128 -1.30 2.15 13.84
CA MET A 128 -0.64 1.36 12.81
C MET A 128 0.64 0.75 13.35
N ILE A 129 0.82 -0.55 13.13
CA ILE A 129 2.02 -1.29 13.50
C ILE A 129 2.58 -1.95 12.24
N VAL A 130 3.88 -1.83 12.03
CA VAL A 130 4.59 -2.47 10.92
C VAL A 130 5.66 -3.42 11.45
N THR A 131 5.65 -4.65 10.98
CA THR A 131 6.57 -5.70 11.40
C THR A 131 7.16 -6.43 10.18
N PRO A 132 8.49 -6.54 10.07
CA PRO A 132 9.49 -5.90 10.91
C PRO A 132 9.57 -4.39 10.67
N SER A 133 10.11 -3.64 11.63
CA SER A 133 10.32 -2.19 11.50
C SER A 133 11.51 -1.81 10.62
N THR A 134 12.33 -2.80 10.26
CA THR A 134 13.51 -2.62 9.39
C THR A 134 13.64 -3.83 8.48
N LEU A 135 13.82 -3.57 7.19
CA LEU A 135 14.13 -4.58 6.18
C LEU A 135 15.61 -4.48 5.82
N ASN A 136 16.35 -5.57 5.98
CA ASN A 136 17.77 -5.66 5.65
C ASN A 136 17.95 -6.55 4.44
N PHE A 137 18.40 -5.98 3.35
CA PHE A 137 18.67 -6.69 2.09
C PHE A 137 20.16 -6.97 1.96
N SER A 138 20.50 -8.19 1.58
CA SER A 138 21.90 -8.62 1.36
C SER A 138 22.28 -8.63 -0.13
N LYS A 139 21.30 -8.59 -1.04
CA LYS A 139 21.55 -8.68 -2.49
C LYS A 139 20.50 -7.95 -3.30
N LEU A 140 20.85 -7.64 -4.55
CA LEU A 140 19.95 -7.11 -5.56
C LEU A 140 18.85 -8.13 -5.90
N ASN A 141 17.65 -7.65 -6.22
CA ASN A 141 16.46 -8.45 -6.54
C ASN A 141 16.02 -9.40 -5.42
N GLN A 142 16.42 -9.14 -4.18
CA GLN A 142 15.91 -9.85 -3.02
C GLN A 142 14.53 -9.34 -2.65
N ASN A 143 13.62 -10.29 -2.38
CA ASN A 143 12.28 -9.99 -1.89
C ASN A 143 12.24 -10.16 -0.39
N LEU A 144 11.64 -9.21 0.30
CA LEU A 144 11.32 -9.29 1.73
C LEU A 144 9.88 -8.88 1.96
N GLU A 145 9.29 -9.45 3.00
CA GLU A 145 7.92 -9.17 3.39
C GLU A 145 7.87 -8.30 4.65
N TYR A 146 6.84 -7.47 4.74
CA TYR A 146 6.44 -6.81 5.96
C TYR A 146 4.93 -6.88 6.15
N ILE A 147 4.51 -6.79 7.38
CA ILE A 147 3.12 -6.88 7.80
C ILE A 147 2.71 -5.53 8.37
N VAL A 148 1.55 -5.04 7.95
CA VAL A 148 0.95 -3.81 8.48
C VAL A 148 -0.35 -4.17 9.18
N THR A 149 -0.48 -3.79 10.44
CA THR A 149 -1.70 -3.96 11.22
C THR A 149 -2.31 -2.61 11.53
N PHE A 150 -3.57 -2.43 11.14
CA PHE A 150 -4.38 -1.24 11.44
C PHE A 150 -5.42 -1.56 12.51
N SER A 151 -5.58 -0.66 13.47
CA SER A 151 -6.63 -0.73 14.46
C SER A 151 -7.15 0.67 14.83
N ILE A 152 -8.39 0.75 15.27
CA ILE A 152 -8.93 1.99 15.82
C ILE A 152 -8.22 2.25 17.15
N ARG A 153 -7.70 3.46 17.32
CA ARG A 153 -7.14 3.89 18.59
C ARG A 153 -8.31 4.11 19.56
N ALA A 154 -8.36 3.34 20.66
CA ALA A 154 -9.31 3.62 21.71
C ALA A 154 -9.08 5.06 22.22
N ASN A 155 -10.11 5.91 22.16
CA ASN A 155 -10.07 7.18 22.87
C ASN A 155 -9.86 6.85 24.34
N SER A 156 -8.74 7.26 24.90
CA SER A 156 -8.63 7.40 26.34
C SER A 156 -9.63 8.50 26.73
N SER A 157 -10.84 8.13 27.08
CA SER A 157 -11.76 9.04 27.74
C SER A 157 -11.01 9.58 28.96
N ASN A 158 -10.72 10.88 28.95
CA ASN A 158 -10.29 11.59 30.12
C ASN A 158 -11.35 11.35 31.21
N SER A 159 -11.09 10.43 32.13
CA SER A 159 -11.72 10.42 33.42
C SER A 159 -11.07 11.54 34.26
N GLY A 160 -11.30 12.78 33.85
CA GLY A 160 -11.16 13.95 34.70
C GLY A 160 -12.39 14.02 35.55
N GLY A 161 -12.36 13.30 36.68
CA GLY A 161 -13.30 13.54 37.76
C GLY A 161 -13.06 14.93 38.35
N VAL A 162 -14.12 15.66 38.50
CA VAL A 162 -14.23 16.83 39.37
C VAL A 162 -14.14 16.39 40.82
#